data_850c626109214ab26ef69efae3efd4fb
#
_entry.id   850c626109214ab26ef69efae3efd4fb
#
_cell.length_a   1.000
_cell.length_b   1.000
_cell.length_c   1.000
_cell.angle_alpha   90.00
_cell.angle_beta   90.00
_cell.angle_gamma   90.00
#
_symmetry.space_group_name_H-M   'P 1'
#
loop_
_entity.id
_entity.type
_entity.pdbx_description
1 polymer ?
#
loop_
_entity_poly.entity_id
_entity_poly.type
_entity_poly.pdbx_seq_one_letter_code
_entity_poly.pdbx_strand_id
1 'polypeptide(L)'
;MSRKKQKDSGLRSVLIGLIVLLIAATGVVVWMCIRLVTAPQDAQPVVPREPVAIPTVPPTEATVPETTVPREPEHVVSTATILSIGDLLMHGQLITDAKQEDGSYDFSYIFPYITEYATAADFAVANLETTLAGTAKPYQGNPMFNCPDEIVDAAKNAGFDMLLTANNHSYDSQQAGYERTIRTVREKGLINLGTMLSGDEPKFVVQEINGIKVGMTVFTYEDSVVGNKVPALNYNPMQAGGYDIINCFRHSDPEPFYAELENQIQGMREQGAEAIVVYMHWGQENKLEANSSQIAMAQRMCDLGVDVIIGGHPHVVEPVELLESTVDPEHRTVCLYSMGNADSNQRLGLLKSISTAHTEDGVMFSITFSKYSDGTVYLEDVDLIPTWVRAIDANGNTVVRQSATIRRYEILPLDDSRRSQWQELFGLDDSTLAQCNDSWQRTMDIVGTGMAQSQDYLRAEKVAREANYQWMAQNAA
;
A
#
# COMPACT_ATOMS: atom_id res chain seq x y z
N MET A 1 -26.15 58.98 11.99
CA MET A 1 -26.91 57.86 11.34
C MET A 1 -26.89 57.84 9.82
N SER A 2 -26.18 58.76 9.14
CA SER A 2 -26.24 58.92 7.66
C SER A 2 -25.17 58.15 6.87
N ARG A 3 -23.99 57.83 7.44
CA ARG A 3 -22.90 57.16 6.69
C ARG A 3 -23.00 55.62 6.57
N LYS A 4 -23.80 54.96 7.40
CA LYS A 4 -23.96 53.50 7.35
C LYS A 4 -24.97 53.04 6.26
N LYS A 5 -25.97 53.85 5.93
CA LYS A 5 -26.97 53.53 4.88
C LYS A 5 -26.39 53.65 3.44
N GLN A 6 -25.35 54.45 3.22
CA GLN A 6 -24.77 54.66 1.89
C GLN A 6 -23.77 53.55 1.49
N LYS A 7 -23.16 52.86 2.47
CA LYS A 7 -22.29 51.69 2.20
C LYS A 7 -23.07 50.43 1.82
N ASP A 8 -24.27 50.23 2.40
CA ASP A 8 -25.09 49.02 2.11
C ASP A 8 -25.73 49.03 0.72
N SER A 9 -26.03 50.24 0.16
CA SER A 9 -26.59 50.36 -1.20
C SER A 9 -25.56 50.05 -2.29
N GLY A 10 -24.31 50.41 -2.10
CA GLY A 10 -23.22 50.12 -3.04
C GLY A 10 -22.89 48.62 -3.10
N LEU A 11 -22.86 47.95 -1.94
CA LEU A 11 -22.58 46.54 -1.85
C LEU A 11 -23.69 45.68 -2.50
N ARG A 12 -24.96 46.07 -2.31
CA ARG A 12 -26.11 45.42 -2.96
C ARG A 12 -26.11 45.53 -4.47
N SER A 13 -25.73 46.70 -4.99
CA SER A 13 -25.64 46.94 -6.45
C SER A 13 -24.51 46.13 -7.09
N VAL A 14 -23.36 45.96 -6.41
CA VAL A 14 -22.26 45.13 -6.86
C VAL A 14 -22.64 43.64 -6.84
N LEU A 15 -23.35 43.20 -5.79
CA LEU A 15 -23.81 41.80 -5.66
C LEU A 15 -24.82 41.44 -6.75
N ILE A 16 -25.77 42.35 -7.06
CA ILE A 16 -26.75 42.17 -8.13
C ILE A 16 -26.04 42.13 -9.50
N GLY A 17 -25.04 42.97 -9.72
CA GLY A 17 -24.24 42.95 -10.94
C GLY A 17 -23.49 41.66 -11.16
N LEU A 18 -22.91 41.08 -10.09
CA LEU A 18 -22.22 39.78 -10.13
C LEU A 18 -23.19 38.59 -10.40
N ILE A 19 -24.39 38.65 -9.80
CA ILE A 19 -25.42 37.62 -10.06
C ILE A 19 -25.89 37.64 -11.52
N VAL A 20 -26.09 38.83 -12.10
CA VAL A 20 -26.51 38.99 -13.50
C VAL A 20 -25.41 38.47 -14.44
N LEU A 21 -24.13 38.76 -14.15
CA LEU A 21 -23.00 38.21 -14.91
C LEU A 21 -22.90 36.71 -14.83
N LEU A 22 -23.15 36.12 -13.67
CA LEU A 22 -23.13 34.65 -13.49
C LEU A 22 -24.24 33.97 -14.28
N ILE A 23 -25.45 34.54 -14.28
CA ILE A 23 -26.60 34.04 -15.07
C ILE A 23 -26.33 34.14 -16.58
N ALA A 24 -25.69 35.23 -17.02
CA ALA A 24 -25.31 35.39 -18.43
C ALA A 24 -24.26 34.36 -18.84
N ALA A 25 -23.24 34.08 -17.99
CA ALA A 25 -22.20 33.12 -18.26
C ALA A 25 -22.75 31.69 -18.33
N THR A 26 -23.66 31.31 -17.41
CA THR A 26 -24.33 29.99 -17.44
C THR A 26 -25.22 29.86 -18.68
N GLY A 27 -25.92 30.89 -19.11
CA GLY A 27 -26.70 30.90 -20.34
C GLY A 27 -25.87 30.63 -21.60
N VAL A 28 -24.66 31.20 -21.69
CA VAL A 28 -23.74 30.96 -22.80
C VAL A 28 -23.22 29.53 -22.83
N VAL A 29 -22.88 28.95 -21.66
CA VAL A 29 -22.41 27.56 -21.55
C VAL A 29 -23.52 26.57 -21.96
N VAL A 30 -24.74 26.78 -21.50
CA VAL A 30 -25.91 25.94 -21.89
C VAL A 30 -26.17 26.04 -23.39
N TRP A 31 -26.11 27.25 -23.98
CA TRP A 31 -26.27 27.44 -25.42
C TRP A 31 -25.17 26.75 -26.25
N MET A 32 -23.90 26.80 -25.79
CA MET A 32 -22.79 26.06 -26.43
C MET A 32 -22.99 24.55 -26.36
N CYS A 33 -23.41 24.00 -25.19
CA CYS A 33 -23.71 22.57 -25.07
C CYS A 33 -24.86 22.13 -25.99
N ILE A 34 -25.92 22.92 -26.11
CA ILE A 34 -27.04 22.61 -27.02
C ILE A 34 -26.56 22.63 -28.49
N ARG A 35 -25.66 23.55 -28.86
CA ARG A 35 -25.10 23.62 -30.22
C ARG A 35 -24.21 22.41 -30.56
N LEU A 36 -23.46 21.90 -29.58
CA LEU A 36 -22.63 20.69 -29.78
C LEU A 36 -23.45 19.42 -29.96
N VAL A 37 -24.63 19.33 -29.32
CA VAL A 37 -25.52 18.15 -29.43
C VAL A 37 -26.42 18.20 -30.68
N THR A 38 -26.68 19.38 -31.26
CA THR A 38 -27.60 19.57 -32.41
C THR A 38 -26.90 19.85 -33.73
N ALA A 39 -25.58 19.72 -33.82
CA ALA A 39 -24.89 19.83 -35.11
C ALA A 39 -25.20 18.63 -36.00
N PRO A 40 -25.68 18.83 -37.26
CA PRO A 40 -25.94 17.72 -38.19
C PRO A 40 -24.60 17.01 -38.50
N GLN A 41 -24.55 15.70 -38.32
CA GLN A 41 -23.46 14.90 -38.85
C GLN A 41 -23.62 14.86 -40.38
N ASP A 42 -22.67 15.42 -41.12
CA ASP A 42 -22.58 15.32 -42.53
C ASP A 42 -22.43 13.85 -42.94
N ALA A 43 -23.54 13.25 -43.45
CA ALA A 43 -23.52 11.93 -44.03
C ALA A 43 -22.75 12.00 -45.35
N GLN A 44 -21.65 11.30 -45.45
CA GLN A 44 -20.92 11.08 -46.71
C GLN A 44 -21.79 10.25 -47.69
N PRO A 45 -21.81 10.58 -48.98
CA PRO A 45 -22.62 9.84 -49.94
C PRO A 45 -22.08 8.42 -50.15
N VAL A 46 -22.96 7.45 -49.99
CA VAL A 46 -22.70 6.03 -50.29
C VAL A 46 -22.56 5.86 -51.80
N VAL A 47 -21.37 5.52 -52.27
CA VAL A 47 -21.10 5.13 -53.66
C VAL A 47 -21.62 3.71 -53.87
N PRO A 48 -22.49 3.42 -54.88
CA PRO A 48 -22.93 2.07 -55.16
C PRO A 48 -21.75 1.21 -55.62
N ARG A 49 -21.50 0.09 -54.97
CA ARG A 49 -20.55 -0.92 -55.44
C ARG A 49 -21.21 -1.77 -56.52
N GLU A 50 -20.50 -1.92 -57.65
CA GLU A 50 -20.87 -2.89 -58.71
C GLU A 50 -20.83 -4.33 -58.13
N PRO A 51 -21.69 -5.23 -58.61
CA PRO A 51 -21.72 -6.61 -58.15
C PRO A 51 -20.45 -7.35 -58.59
N VAL A 52 -19.67 -7.80 -57.63
CA VAL A 52 -18.51 -8.67 -57.83
C VAL A 52 -19.03 -10.07 -58.24
N ALA A 53 -18.59 -10.55 -59.41
CA ALA A 53 -18.88 -11.92 -59.89
C ALA A 53 -18.31 -12.94 -58.85
N ILE A 54 -19.16 -13.85 -58.40
CA ILE A 54 -18.79 -14.96 -57.53
C ILE A 54 -18.00 -15.99 -58.37
N PRO A 55 -16.73 -16.28 -58.01
CA PRO A 55 -16.01 -17.39 -58.64
C PRO A 55 -16.67 -18.71 -58.23
N THR A 56 -17.07 -19.54 -59.18
CA THR A 56 -17.49 -20.93 -58.95
C THR A 56 -16.25 -21.73 -58.47
N VAL A 57 -16.24 -22.09 -57.18
CA VAL A 57 -15.24 -22.99 -56.59
C VAL A 57 -15.61 -24.43 -57.00
N PRO A 58 -14.65 -25.24 -57.51
CA PRO A 58 -14.92 -26.67 -57.76
C PRO A 58 -15.24 -27.39 -56.43
N PRO A 59 -16.00 -28.49 -56.49
CA PRO A 59 -16.34 -29.21 -55.25
C PRO A 59 -15.08 -29.70 -54.54
N THR A 60 -14.86 -29.16 -53.36
CA THR A 60 -13.80 -29.60 -52.45
C THR A 60 -14.16 -30.99 -51.92
N GLU A 61 -13.24 -31.95 -52.05
CA GLU A 61 -13.34 -33.26 -51.41
C GLU A 61 -13.68 -33.07 -49.90
N ALA A 62 -14.63 -33.85 -49.43
CA ALA A 62 -15.04 -33.87 -48.03
C ALA A 62 -13.84 -34.22 -47.17
N THR A 63 -13.25 -33.22 -46.53
CA THR A 63 -12.29 -33.43 -45.44
C THR A 63 -13.01 -34.16 -44.34
N VAL A 64 -12.46 -35.32 -43.97
CA VAL A 64 -12.82 -36.06 -42.76
C VAL A 64 -12.73 -35.09 -41.56
N PRO A 65 -13.75 -34.99 -40.70
CA PRO A 65 -13.67 -34.12 -39.56
C PRO A 65 -12.44 -34.51 -38.74
N GLU A 66 -11.50 -33.57 -38.57
CA GLU A 66 -10.42 -33.70 -37.65
C GLU A 66 -11.05 -33.96 -36.26
N THR A 67 -10.75 -35.10 -35.67
CA THR A 67 -11.20 -35.41 -34.30
C THR A 67 -10.59 -34.34 -33.39
N THR A 68 -11.40 -33.35 -33.03
CA THR A 68 -11.00 -32.34 -32.05
C THR A 68 -10.72 -33.06 -30.75
N VAL A 69 -9.44 -33.10 -30.37
CA VAL A 69 -9.03 -33.53 -29.05
C VAL A 69 -9.59 -32.49 -28.08
N PRO A 70 -10.37 -32.87 -27.06
CA PRO A 70 -10.88 -31.92 -26.10
C PRO A 70 -9.68 -31.14 -25.51
N ARG A 71 -9.74 -29.81 -25.56
CA ARG A 71 -8.74 -28.95 -24.93
C ARG A 71 -8.88 -29.07 -23.42
N GLU A 72 -7.76 -29.23 -22.70
CA GLU A 72 -7.80 -29.15 -21.26
C GLU A 72 -8.22 -27.73 -20.83
N PRO A 73 -9.06 -27.60 -19.78
CA PRO A 73 -9.42 -26.28 -19.26
C PRO A 73 -8.19 -25.57 -18.70
N GLU A 74 -8.17 -24.25 -18.82
CA GLU A 74 -7.12 -23.45 -18.21
C GLU A 74 -7.10 -23.70 -16.69
N HIS A 75 -5.91 -23.78 -16.12
CA HIS A 75 -5.69 -24.08 -14.73
C HIS A 75 -4.52 -23.28 -14.17
N VAL A 76 -4.44 -23.16 -12.84
CA VAL A 76 -3.34 -22.46 -12.17
C VAL A 76 -2.03 -23.23 -12.37
N VAL A 77 -1.03 -22.55 -12.90
CA VAL A 77 0.33 -23.07 -13.14
C VAL A 77 1.35 -22.53 -12.14
N SER A 78 1.10 -21.38 -11.53
CA SER A 78 1.97 -20.79 -10.53
C SER A 78 1.20 -19.86 -9.60
N THR A 79 1.74 -19.67 -8.38
CA THR A 79 1.25 -18.70 -7.39
C THR A 79 2.40 -17.88 -6.84
N ALA A 80 2.12 -16.64 -6.47
CA ALA A 80 3.05 -15.73 -5.80
C ALA A 80 2.35 -15.11 -4.59
N THR A 81 2.80 -15.47 -3.40
CA THR A 81 2.30 -14.94 -2.14
C THR A 81 3.26 -13.89 -1.59
N ILE A 82 2.78 -12.67 -1.40
CA ILE A 82 3.54 -11.56 -0.82
C ILE A 82 2.98 -11.27 0.56
N LEU A 83 3.83 -11.31 1.59
CA LEU A 83 3.51 -10.92 2.95
C LEU A 83 4.04 -9.51 3.22
N SER A 84 3.23 -8.65 3.79
CA SER A 84 3.63 -7.31 4.20
C SER A 84 3.34 -7.09 5.68
N ILE A 85 4.26 -6.40 6.38
CA ILE A 85 4.06 -5.93 7.75
C ILE A 85 4.19 -4.41 7.82
N GLY A 86 3.60 -3.81 8.87
CA GLY A 86 3.56 -2.37 9.06
C GLY A 86 4.90 -1.74 9.48
N ASP A 87 4.80 -0.67 10.25
CA ASP A 87 5.91 0.22 10.54
C ASP A 87 6.88 -0.40 11.57
N LEU A 88 8.13 -0.63 11.17
CA LEU A 88 9.26 -0.85 12.08
C LEU A 88 9.73 0.51 12.58
N LEU A 89 9.05 1.03 13.59
CA LEU A 89 9.25 2.39 14.12
C LEU A 89 10.24 2.38 15.28
N MET A 90 11.52 2.54 14.95
CA MET A 90 12.66 2.28 15.85
C MET A 90 12.86 3.37 16.90
N HIS A 91 11.96 3.41 17.89
CA HIS A 91 12.07 4.32 19.03
C HIS A 91 13.30 4.06 19.90
N GLY A 92 13.72 5.10 20.65
CA GLY A 92 14.93 5.03 21.46
C GLY A 92 14.97 3.92 22.52
N GLN A 93 13.80 3.48 23.01
CA GLN A 93 13.73 2.34 23.94
C GLN A 93 14.11 1.03 23.26
N LEU A 94 13.60 0.77 22.04
CA LEU A 94 13.94 -0.43 21.26
C LEU A 94 15.46 -0.49 21.00
N ILE A 95 16.05 0.67 20.64
CA ILE A 95 17.50 0.76 20.42
C ILE A 95 18.29 0.48 21.72
N THR A 96 17.80 0.99 22.85
CA THR A 96 18.43 0.77 24.16
C THR A 96 18.36 -0.71 24.56
N ASP A 97 17.23 -1.35 24.33
CA ASP A 97 16.99 -2.75 24.68
C ASP A 97 17.78 -3.72 23.79
N ALA A 98 18.02 -3.33 22.52
CA ALA A 98 18.84 -4.10 21.59
C ALA A 98 20.34 -4.06 21.93
N LYS A 99 20.80 -3.08 22.70
CA LYS A 99 22.21 -2.88 22.99
C LYS A 99 22.76 -3.99 23.89
N GLN A 100 23.84 -4.64 23.44
CA GLN A 100 24.53 -5.70 24.14
C GLN A 100 25.66 -5.16 25.08
N GLU A 101 26.16 -6.02 25.98
CA GLU A 101 27.24 -5.65 26.92
C GLU A 101 28.55 -5.28 26.21
N ASP A 102 28.84 -5.87 25.06
CA ASP A 102 30.01 -5.59 24.22
C ASP A 102 29.88 -4.33 23.37
N GLY A 103 28.69 -3.68 23.41
CA GLY A 103 28.39 -2.47 22.67
C GLY A 103 27.79 -2.70 21.27
N SER A 104 27.66 -3.93 20.83
CA SER A 104 26.90 -4.31 19.63
C SER A 104 25.38 -4.18 19.85
N TYR A 105 24.60 -4.42 18.80
CA TYR A 105 23.14 -4.40 18.88
C TYR A 105 22.57 -5.71 18.32
N ASP A 106 21.49 -6.19 18.94
CA ASP A 106 20.76 -7.39 18.50
C ASP A 106 19.25 -7.09 18.54
N PHE A 107 18.63 -7.08 17.38
CA PHE A 107 17.18 -6.89 17.19
C PHE A 107 16.44 -8.20 16.87
N SER A 108 17.12 -9.34 16.93
CA SER A 108 16.51 -10.65 16.56
C SER A 108 15.30 -10.99 17.43
N TYR A 109 15.22 -10.49 18.64
CA TYR A 109 14.11 -10.72 19.57
C TYR A 109 12.77 -10.12 19.10
N ILE A 110 12.76 -9.21 18.12
CA ILE A 110 11.54 -8.59 17.59
C ILE A 110 10.72 -9.63 16.79
N PHE A 111 11.37 -10.50 16.03
CA PHE A 111 10.77 -11.28 14.95
C PHE A 111 10.51 -12.78 15.23
N PRO A 112 10.85 -13.39 16.39
CA PRO A 112 10.92 -14.86 16.51
C PRO A 112 9.61 -15.56 16.16
N TYR A 113 8.48 -14.93 16.47
CA TYR A 113 7.15 -15.53 16.26
C TYR A 113 6.56 -15.26 14.88
N ILE A 114 7.10 -14.29 14.11
CA ILE A 114 6.62 -14.00 12.75
C ILE A 114 7.55 -14.55 11.66
N THR A 115 8.74 -15.04 12.03
CA THR A 115 9.71 -15.62 11.09
C THR A 115 9.10 -16.76 10.29
N GLU A 116 8.29 -17.63 10.91
CA GLU A 116 7.65 -18.74 10.20
C GLU A 116 6.70 -18.24 9.09
N TYR A 117 6.01 -17.14 9.29
CA TYR A 117 5.11 -16.55 8.30
C TYR A 117 5.88 -15.85 7.18
N ALA A 118 6.91 -15.07 7.54
CA ALA A 118 7.74 -14.36 6.56
C ALA A 118 8.50 -15.33 5.65
N THR A 119 9.02 -16.45 6.22
CA THR A 119 9.73 -17.47 5.44
C THR A 119 8.80 -18.41 4.66
N ALA A 120 7.53 -18.51 5.03
CA ALA A 120 6.52 -19.27 4.29
C ALA A 120 5.95 -18.52 3.09
N ALA A 121 6.03 -17.18 3.10
CA ALA A 121 5.68 -16.36 1.94
C ALA A 121 6.75 -16.48 0.84
N ASP A 122 6.36 -16.29 -0.41
CA ASP A 122 7.29 -16.29 -1.54
C ASP A 122 8.12 -14.99 -1.60
N PHE A 123 7.60 -13.93 -0.98
CA PHE A 123 8.25 -12.62 -0.88
C PHE A 123 7.71 -11.84 0.33
N ALA A 124 8.60 -11.29 1.17
CA ALA A 124 8.20 -10.59 2.39
C ALA A 124 8.70 -9.14 2.42
N VAL A 125 7.83 -8.22 2.85
CA VAL A 125 8.02 -6.76 2.82
C VAL A 125 7.76 -6.15 4.18
N ALA A 126 8.62 -5.19 4.63
CA ALA A 126 8.41 -4.39 5.83
C ALA A 126 8.69 -2.90 5.58
N ASN A 127 8.01 -2.00 6.30
CA ASN A 127 8.34 -0.59 6.27
C ASN A 127 9.43 -0.27 7.31
N LEU A 128 10.60 0.19 6.85
CA LEU A 128 11.71 0.63 7.71
C LEU A 128 11.55 2.12 8.03
N GLU A 129 10.89 2.45 9.13
CA GLU A 129 10.59 3.84 9.49
C GLU A 129 11.67 4.43 10.42
N THR A 130 12.86 4.53 9.87
CA THR A 130 14.06 5.12 10.51
C THR A 130 15.14 5.39 9.47
N THR A 131 16.15 6.20 9.82
CA THR A 131 17.40 6.26 9.07
C THR A 131 18.48 5.35 9.69
N LEU A 132 19.51 5.01 8.89
CA LEU A 132 20.68 4.25 9.29
C LEU A 132 21.94 5.11 9.03
N ALA A 133 22.08 6.21 9.81
CA ALA A 133 23.22 7.13 9.65
C ALA A 133 24.51 6.63 10.32
N GLY A 134 24.46 5.46 10.95
CA GLY A 134 25.56 4.91 11.73
C GLY A 134 25.94 5.80 12.90
N THR A 135 27.17 5.65 13.39
CA THR A 135 27.69 6.39 14.56
C THR A 135 28.05 7.85 14.27
N ALA A 136 27.90 8.31 13.01
CA ALA A 136 28.11 9.72 12.66
C ALA A 136 27.06 10.63 13.33
N LYS A 137 25.91 10.07 13.71
CA LYS A 137 24.88 10.70 14.53
C LYS A 137 24.54 9.79 15.71
N PRO A 138 24.06 10.35 16.85
CA PRO A 138 23.57 9.52 17.95
C PRO A 138 22.45 8.58 17.44
N TYR A 139 22.46 7.33 17.93
CA TYR A 139 21.31 6.46 17.79
C TYR A 139 20.18 6.97 18.69
N GLN A 140 19.01 7.19 18.09
CA GLN A 140 17.87 7.79 18.79
C GLN A 140 16.55 7.50 18.06
N GLY A 141 15.44 7.58 18.79
CA GLY A 141 14.08 7.56 18.25
C GLY A 141 13.52 8.96 18.02
N ASN A 142 12.20 9.09 18.20
CA ASN A 142 11.45 10.34 18.01
C ASN A 142 12.17 11.54 18.67
N PRO A 143 12.23 12.74 18.01
CA PRO A 143 11.56 13.04 16.74
C PRO A 143 12.41 12.78 15.47
N MET A 144 13.68 12.40 15.60
CA MET A 144 14.63 12.26 14.50
C MET A 144 15.30 10.88 14.62
N PHE A 145 14.76 9.92 13.90
CA PHE A 145 15.16 8.53 14.02
C PHE A 145 16.52 8.23 13.38
N ASN A 146 17.36 7.53 14.11
CA ASN A 146 18.60 6.93 13.63
C ASN A 146 18.84 5.62 14.39
N CYS A 147 18.74 4.48 13.69
CA CYS A 147 18.85 3.14 14.24
C CYS A 147 20.20 2.49 13.88
N PRO A 148 20.72 1.57 14.71
CA PRO A 148 21.82 0.68 14.32
C PRO A 148 21.46 -0.19 13.12
N ASP A 149 22.47 -0.51 12.29
CA ASP A 149 22.32 -1.26 11.04
C ASP A 149 21.83 -2.70 11.25
N GLU A 150 22.00 -3.24 12.46
CA GLU A 150 21.65 -4.60 12.83
C GLU A 150 20.14 -4.87 12.74
N ILE A 151 19.28 -3.83 12.70
CA ILE A 151 17.85 -4.00 12.41
C ILE A 151 17.62 -4.61 11.01
N VAL A 152 18.46 -4.24 10.03
CA VAL A 152 18.37 -4.80 8.67
C VAL A 152 18.78 -6.26 8.65
N ASP A 153 19.83 -6.64 9.42
CA ASP A 153 20.24 -8.03 9.58
C ASP A 153 19.13 -8.86 10.24
N ALA A 154 18.50 -8.30 11.28
CA ALA A 154 17.41 -8.97 11.98
C ALA A 154 16.20 -9.19 11.07
N ALA A 155 15.79 -8.17 10.29
CA ALA A 155 14.72 -8.29 9.30
C ALA A 155 15.05 -9.34 8.22
N LYS A 156 16.27 -9.30 7.65
CA LYS A 156 16.72 -10.29 6.69
C LYS A 156 16.70 -11.72 7.24
N ASN A 157 17.21 -11.90 8.44
CA ASN A 157 17.26 -13.21 9.10
C ASN A 157 15.85 -13.73 9.46
N ALA A 158 14.89 -12.83 9.62
CA ALA A 158 13.48 -13.16 9.80
C ALA A 158 12.76 -13.54 8.49
N GLY A 159 13.42 -13.40 7.33
CA GLY A 159 12.86 -13.81 6.04
C GLY A 159 12.33 -12.67 5.18
N PHE A 160 12.59 -11.39 5.54
CA PHE A 160 12.19 -10.26 4.70
C PHE A 160 13.14 -10.10 3.51
N ASP A 161 12.57 -9.77 2.33
CA ASP A 161 13.26 -9.56 1.07
C ASP A 161 13.41 -8.08 0.72
N MET A 162 12.43 -7.27 1.13
CA MET A 162 12.34 -5.86 0.77
C MET A 162 12.03 -4.99 1.99
N LEU A 163 12.67 -3.82 2.05
CA LEU A 163 12.36 -2.76 2.98
C LEU A 163 11.85 -1.53 2.23
N LEU A 164 10.64 -1.09 2.58
CA LEU A 164 10.11 0.20 2.15
C LEU A 164 10.86 1.29 2.89
N THR A 165 11.42 2.23 2.15
CA THR A 165 12.27 3.29 2.71
C THR A 165 11.74 4.70 2.42
N ALA A 166 10.62 4.83 1.68
CA ALA A 166 9.92 6.10 1.51
C ALA A 166 8.85 6.25 2.60
N ASN A 167 9.20 6.98 3.65
CA ASN A 167 8.33 7.40 4.75
C ASN A 167 8.74 8.80 5.22
N ASN A 168 7.96 9.43 6.10
CA ASN A 168 8.25 10.78 6.60
C ASN A 168 9.57 10.88 7.37
N HIS A 169 10.11 9.74 7.88
CA HIS A 169 11.39 9.68 8.60
C HIS A 169 12.61 9.37 7.71
N SER A 170 12.44 9.23 6.41
CA SER A 170 13.53 8.88 5.47
C SER A 170 14.68 9.90 5.46
N TYR A 171 14.43 11.15 5.85
CA TYR A 171 15.41 12.24 5.79
C TYR A 171 15.82 12.79 7.17
N ASP A 172 15.50 12.11 8.26
CA ASP A 172 15.81 12.53 9.63
C ASP A 172 17.31 12.76 9.89
N SER A 173 18.13 12.00 9.22
CA SER A 173 19.58 12.12 9.29
C SER A 173 20.20 12.94 8.15
N GLN A 174 19.39 13.73 7.42
CA GLN A 174 19.79 14.55 6.29
C GLN A 174 20.38 13.71 5.15
N GLN A 175 20.92 14.35 4.09
CA GLN A 175 21.39 13.70 2.88
C GLN A 175 22.36 12.53 3.15
N ALA A 176 23.34 12.72 4.01
CA ALA A 176 24.33 11.69 4.30
C ALA A 176 23.73 10.44 4.95
N GLY A 177 22.77 10.63 5.89
CA GLY A 177 22.06 9.51 6.52
C GLY A 177 21.07 8.84 5.56
N TYR A 178 20.38 9.63 4.76
CA TYR A 178 19.50 9.17 3.69
C TYR A 178 20.22 8.22 2.72
N GLU A 179 21.34 8.69 2.12
CA GLU A 179 22.12 7.88 1.20
C GLU A 179 22.71 6.64 1.87
N ARG A 180 23.17 6.78 3.15
CA ARG A 180 23.71 5.66 3.88
C ARG A 180 22.65 4.59 4.16
N THR A 181 21.44 4.98 4.49
CA THR A 181 20.31 4.04 4.69
C THR A 181 20.11 3.16 3.46
N ILE A 182 20.03 3.78 2.28
CA ILE A 182 19.87 3.05 1.01
C ILE A 182 21.03 2.05 0.79
N ARG A 183 22.28 2.53 0.97
CA ARG A 183 23.48 1.68 0.78
C ARG A 183 23.48 0.53 1.78
N THR A 184 23.19 0.77 3.04
CA THR A 184 23.16 -0.25 4.10
C THR A 184 22.15 -1.35 3.79
N VAL A 185 20.93 -0.99 3.42
CA VAL A 185 19.89 -1.97 3.05
C VAL A 185 20.36 -2.84 1.88
N ARG A 186 20.88 -2.21 0.83
CA ARG A 186 21.39 -2.92 -0.37
C ARG A 186 22.63 -3.78 -0.09
N GLU A 187 23.60 -3.28 0.68
CA GLU A 187 24.82 -4.00 1.06
C GLU A 187 24.53 -5.24 1.91
N LYS A 188 23.49 -5.19 2.73
CA LYS A 188 23.00 -6.34 3.48
C LYS A 188 22.18 -7.31 2.64
N GLY A 189 21.91 -6.97 1.36
CA GLY A 189 21.29 -7.82 0.36
C GLY A 189 19.78 -7.85 0.42
N LEU A 190 19.14 -6.78 0.92
CA LEU A 190 17.72 -6.53 0.80
C LEU A 190 17.44 -5.50 -0.30
N ILE A 191 16.24 -5.57 -0.87
CA ILE A 191 15.76 -4.55 -1.80
C ILE A 191 15.30 -3.35 -0.97
N ASN A 192 15.77 -2.14 -1.31
CA ASN A 192 15.15 -0.91 -0.83
C ASN A 192 14.19 -0.37 -1.88
N LEU A 193 13.02 0.10 -1.49
CA LEU A 193 12.03 0.66 -2.38
C LEU A 193 11.59 2.06 -1.94
N GLY A 194 11.44 2.97 -2.90
CA GLY A 194 10.89 4.31 -2.71
C GLY A 194 11.93 5.43 -2.52
N THR A 195 13.19 5.08 -2.23
CA THR A 195 14.30 6.03 -2.13
C THR A 195 15.43 5.63 -3.07
N MET A 196 16.07 6.60 -3.72
CA MET A 196 17.10 6.41 -4.73
C MET A 196 18.36 7.23 -4.39
N LEU A 197 19.54 6.79 -4.86
CA LEU A 197 20.80 7.52 -4.71
C LEU A 197 20.97 8.60 -5.80
N SER A 198 20.30 8.44 -6.93
CA SER A 198 20.29 9.41 -8.03
C SER A 198 18.95 9.36 -8.79
N GLY A 199 18.63 10.43 -9.52
CA GLY A 199 17.44 10.49 -10.37
C GLY A 199 17.44 9.55 -11.57
N ASP A 200 18.57 8.90 -11.85
CA ASP A 200 18.68 7.90 -12.94
C ASP A 200 18.26 6.49 -12.47
N GLU A 201 18.06 6.27 -11.17
CA GLU A 201 17.62 4.99 -10.64
C GLU A 201 16.11 4.79 -10.83
N PRO A 202 15.67 3.53 -11.05
CA PRO A 202 14.24 3.24 -11.13
C PRO A 202 13.52 3.59 -9.82
N LYS A 203 12.34 4.22 -9.92
CA LYS A 203 11.49 4.57 -8.79
C LYS A 203 10.55 3.45 -8.35
N PHE A 204 10.58 2.32 -9.05
CA PHE A 204 9.78 1.12 -8.80
C PHE A 204 10.63 -0.13 -9.03
N VAL A 205 10.11 -1.28 -8.66
CA VAL A 205 10.70 -2.58 -8.99
C VAL A 205 9.67 -3.46 -9.69
N VAL A 206 10.14 -4.35 -10.57
CA VAL A 206 9.37 -5.49 -11.08
C VAL A 206 10.07 -6.74 -10.60
N GLN A 207 9.46 -7.41 -9.63
CA GLN A 207 10.02 -8.61 -9.03
C GLN A 207 9.35 -9.84 -9.61
N GLU A 208 10.16 -10.78 -10.12
CA GLU A 208 9.66 -12.08 -10.55
C GLU A 208 9.59 -13.02 -9.34
N ILE A 209 8.39 -13.44 -8.98
CA ILE A 209 8.08 -14.30 -7.85
C ILE A 209 7.39 -15.54 -8.41
N ASN A 210 8.04 -16.70 -8.35
CA ASN A 210 7.52 -17.96 -8.88
C ASN A 210 7.03 -17.88 -10.36
N GLY A 211 7.70 -17.05 -11.19
CA GLY A 211 7.34 -16.86 -12.60
C GLY A 211 6.15 -15.89 -12.83
N ILE A 212 5.73 -15.18 -11.80
CA ILE A 212 4.78 -14.07 -11.87
C ILE A 212 5.55 -12.76 -11.64
N LYS A 213 5.43 -11.81 -12.55
CA LYS A 213 6.07 -10.51 -12.44
C LYS A 213 5.16 -9.51 -11.74
N VAL A 214 5.52 -9.11 -10.53
CA VAL A 214 4.79 -8.13 -9.74
C VAL A 214 5.52 -6.79 -9.74
N GLY A 215 4.88 -5.75 -10.25
CA GLY A 215 5.35 -4.37 -10.16
C GLY A 215 5.01 -3.78 -8.79
N MET A 216 6.00 -3.18 -8.13
CA MET A 216 5.84 -2.60 -6.80
C MET A 216 6.46 -1.21 -6.72
N THR A 217 5.75 -0.28 -6.06
CA THR A 217 6.25 1.04 -5.72
C THR A 217 5.74 1.48 -4.35
N VAL A 218 6.38 2.46 -3.75
CA VAL A 218 5.95 3.07 -2.48
C VAL A 218 6.08 4.59 -2.56
N PHE A 219 5.11 5.30 -1.97
CA PHE A 219 5.13 6.77 -1.87
C PHE A 219 4.90 7.20 -0.43
N THR A 220 5.55 8.31 -0.04
CA THR A 220 5.29 9.00 1.23
C THR A 220 4.72 10.39 1.01
N TYR A 221 3.91 10.86 1.95
CA TYR A 221 3.55 12.27 1.95
C TYR A 221 4.77 13.15 2.26
N GLU A 222 4.74 14.39 1.78
CA GLU A 222 5.67 15.44 2.19
C GLU A 222 4.98 16.51 3.04
N ASP A 223 5.74 17.08 3.97
CA ASP A 223 5.27 18.19 4.78
C ASP A 223 5.18 19.49 4.00
N SER A 224 4.14 20.27 4.27
CA SER A 224 3.99 21.60 3.68
C SER A 224 4.91 22.59 4.37
N VAL A 225 6.07 22.84 3.79
CA VAL A 225 6.99 23.90 4.22
C VAL A 225 6.85 25.11 3.30
N VAL A 226 6.40 26.23 3.86
CA VAL A 226 6.10 27.45 3.08
C VAL A 226 7.32 27.92 2.30
N GLY A 227 7.14 28.11 0.98
CA GLY A 227 8.17 28.61 0.07
C GLY A 227 9.22 27.59 -0.35
N ASN A 228 9.08 26.34 0.03
CA ASN A 228 10.03 25.29 -0.32
C ASN A 228 9.79 24.74 -1.73
N LYS A 229 10.87 24.59 -2.50
CA LYS A 229 10.85 24.06 -3.88
C LYS A 229 11.35 22.61 -3.95
N VAL A 230 11.58 21.99 -2.81
CA VAL A 230 12.05 20.63 -2.64
C VAL A 230 11.14 19.92 -1.65
N PRO A 231 11.04 18.58 -1.67
CA PRO A 231 10.25 17.87 -0.68
C PRO A 231 10.80 18.13 0.72
N ALA A 232 9.92 18.10 1.71
CA ALA A 232 10.28 18.14 3.11
C ALA A 232 9.68 16.91 3.80
N LEU A 233 10.51 16.19 4.56
CA LEU A 233 10.11 15.00 5.30
C LEU A 233 10.38 15.24 6.78
N ASN A 234 9.40 14.98 7.63
CA ASN A 234 9.46 15.32 9.06
C ASN A 234 9.95 16.78 9.25
N TYR A 235 9.38 17.70 8.46
CA TYR A 235 9.74 19.13 8.39
C TYR A 235 11.20 19.43 8.01
N ASN A 236 11.97 18.43 7.56
CA ASN A 236 13.35 18.61 7.06
C ASN A 236 13.34 18.77 5.54
N PRO A 237 13.63 19.97 4.98
CA PRO A 237 13.74 20.14 3.55
C PRO A 237 14.91 19.35 2.97
N MET A 238 14.66 18.61 1.91
CA MET A 238 15.69 17.90 1.16
C MET A 238 16.56 18.89 0.35
N GLN A 239 17.68 18.41 -0.16
CA GLN A 239 18.50 19.18 -1.09
C GLN A 239 17.80 19.37 -2.45
N ALA A 240 18.35 20.25 -3.29
CA ALA A 240 17.90 20.40 -4.67
C ALA A 240 17.96 19.03 -5.40
N GLY A 241 16.92 18.70 -6.16
CA GLY A 241 16.78 17.39 -6.79
C GLY A 241 16.10 16.34 -5.90
N GLY A 242 15.59 16.72 -4.71
CA GLY A 242 14.92 15.77 -3.80
C GLY A 242 13.77 15.01 -4.46
N TYR A 243 12.97 15.63 -5.33
CA TYR A 243 11.87 14.94 -6.05
C TYR A 243 12.36 13.87 -7.05
N ASP A 244 13.64 13.92 -7.43
CA ASP A 244 14.21 12.93 -8.35
C ASP A 244 14.62 11.64 -7.62
N ILE A 245 14.85 11.73 -6.30
CA ILE A 245 15.43 10.64 -5.50
C ILE A 245 14.51 10.04 -4.44
N ILE A 246 13.29 10.54 -4.31
CA ILE A 246 12.27 9.94 -3.44
C ILE A 246 10.89 9.97 -4.09
N ASN A 247 10.15 8.89 -3.92
CA ASN A 247 8.73 8.86 -4.25
C ASN A 247 7.94 9.56 -3.14
N CYS A 248 7.47 10.76 -3.42
CA CYS A 248 6.67 11.51 -2.46
C CYS A 248 5.51 12.25 -3.12
N PHE A 249 4.53 12.64 -2.32
CA PHE A 249 3.36 13.37 -2.78
C PHE A 249 2.96 14.46 -1.78
N ARG A 250 2.21 15.44 -2.29
CA ARG A 250 1.65 16.54 -1.50
C ARG A 250 0.14 16.43 -1.42
N HIS A 251 -0.41 16.37 -0.20
CA HIS A 251 -1.87 16.32 0.01
C HIS A 251 -2.63 17.48 -0.62
N SER A 252 -2.04 18.69 -0.63
CA SER A 252 -2.67 19.90 -1.19
C SER A 252 -2.62 19.97 -2.72
N ASP A 253 -1.81 19.14 -3.38
CA ASP A 253 -1.63 19.08 -4.83
C ASP A 253 -1.25 17.66 -5.25
N PRO A 254 -2.21 16.74 -5.35
CA PRO A 254 -1.94 15.33 -5.65
C PRO A 254 -1.74 15.02 -7.15
N GLU A 255 -2.02 15.97 -8.06
CA GLU A 255 -1.93 15.72 -9.50
C GLU A 255 -0.54 15.30 -9.98
N PRO A 256 0.59 15.90 -9.51
CA PRO A 256 1.92 15.42 -9.87
C PRO A 256 2.18 13.97 -9.43
N PHE A 257 1.63 13.55 -8.30
CA PHE A 257 1.72 12.16 -7.84
C PHE A 257 0.97 11.22 -8.78
N TYR A 258 -0.26 11.54 -9.19
CA TYR A 258 -1.02 10.69 -10.10
C TYR A 258 -0.31 10.53 -11.45
N ALA A 259 0.25 11.62 -11.99
CA ALA A 259 1.03 11.58 -13.22
C ALA A 259 2.30 10.72 -13.09
N GLU A 260 3.02 10.85 -11.97
CA GLU A 260 4.21 10.04 -11.68
C GLU A 260 3.84 8.56 -11.50
N LEU A 261 2.77 8.25 -10.76
CA LEU A 261 2.30 6.88 -10.57
C LEU A 261 1.88 6.25 -11.90
N GLU A 262 1.15 6.97 -12.76
CA GLU A 262 0.75 6.49 -14.09
C GLU A 262 1.98 6.15 -14.93
N ASN A 263 3.02 7.01 -14.93
CA ASN A 263 4.29 6.74 -15.60
C ASN A 263 4.99 5.50 -15.03
N GLN A 264 4.97 5.31 -13.70
CA GLN A 264 5.57 4.13 -13.07
C GLN A 264 4.79 2.86 -13.42
N ILE A 265 3.46 2.88 -13.40
CA ILE A 265 2.61 1.75 -13.80
C ILE A 265 2.91 1.37 -15.26
N GLN A 266 2.97 2.36 -16.16
CA GLN A 266 3.35 2.11 -17.54
C GLN A 266 4.74 1.47 -17.63
N GLY A 267 5.74 2.01 -16.93
CA GLY A 267 7.10 1.46 -16.91
C GLY A 267 7.17 0.05 -16.33
N MET A 268 6.37 -0.28 -15.31
CA MET A 268 6.24 -1.64 -14.78
C MET A 268 5.63 -2.59 -15.82
N ARG A 269 4.55 -2.19 -16.50
CA ARG A 269 3.90 -2.97 -17.57
C ARG A 269 4.85 -3.17 -18.76
N GLU A 270 5.64 -2.19 -19.15
CA GLU A 270 6.67 -2.29 -20.19
C GLU A 270 7.78 -3.30 -19.81
N GLN A 271 8.08 -3.46 -18.52
CA GLN A 271 8.99 -4.50 -18.00
C GLN A 271 8.30 -5.85 -17.82
N GLY A 272 7.01 -5.93 -18.17
CA GLY A 272 6.21 -7.15 -18.16
C GLY A 272 5.55 -7.44 -16.83
N ALA A 273 5.33 -6.45 -15.96
CA ALA A 273 4.55 -6.63 -14.75
C ALA A 273 3.14 -7.12 -15.07
N GLU A 274 2.73 -8.19 -14.42
CA GLU A 274 1.43 -8.87 -14.59
C GLU A 274 0.45 -8.43 -13.49
N ALA A 275 0.98 -7.93 -12.36
CA ALA A 275 0.21 -7.34 -11.26
C ALA A 275 0.92 -6.09 -10.72
N ILE A 276 0.16 -5.16 -10.13
CA ILE A 276 0.68 -3.89 -9.60
C ILE A 276 0.27 -3.74 -8.12
N VAL A 277 1.26 -3.58 -7.26
CA VAL A 277 1.09 -3.30 -5.82
C VAL A 277 1.67 -1.93 -5.49
N VAL A 278 0.88 -1.08 -4.84
CA VAL A 278 1.32 0.26 -4.42
C VAL A 278 1.28 0.35 -2.90
N TYR A 279 2.43 0.66 -2.31
CA TYR A 279 2.52 0.98 -0.90
C TYR A 279 2.39 2.48 -0.67
N MET A 280 1.68 2.87 0.39
CA MET A 280 1.41 4.27 0.69
C MET A 280 1.73 4.59 2.15
N HIS A 281 2.65 5.52 2.38
CA HIS A 281 2.91 6.08 3.71
C HIS A 281 2.13 7.39 3.84
N TRP A 282 0.91 7.34 4.39
CA TRP A 282 -0.11 8.39 4.29
C TRP A 282 -1.04 8.44 5.51
N GLY A 283 -2.03 9.32 5.48
CA GLY A 283 -3.08 9.36 6.49
C GLY A 283 -2.77 10.33 7.63
N GLN A 284 -3.29 10.03 8.80
CA GLN A 284 -3.12 10.83 10.01
C GLN A 284 -2.86 9.92 11.22
N GLU A 285 -1.78 10.21 11.95
CA GLU A 285 -1.41 9.44 13.15
C GLU A 285 -2.58 9.25 14.12
N ASN A 286 -2.70 8.03 14.62
CA ASN A 286 -3.64 7.58 15.65
C ASN A 286 -5.13 7.73 15.27
N LYS A 287 -5.47 7.78 13.97
CA LYS A 287 -6.86 7.72 13.47
C LYS A 287 -7.15 6.32 12.96
N LEU A 288 -8.32 5.79 13.36
CA LEU A 288 -8.75 4.44 13.00
C LEU A 288 -9.55 4.40 11.69
N GLU A 289 -9.84 5.56 11.11
CA GLU A 289 -10.62 5.71 9.90
C GLU A 289 -9.77 6.40 8.83
N ALA A 290 -9.81 5.89 7.61
CA ALA A 290 -9.19 6.55 6.48
C ALA A 290 -9.80 7.94 6.26
N ASN A 291 -8.97 8.95 6.10
CA ASN A 291 -9.43 10.30 5.81
C ASN A 291 -9.84 10.47 4.34
N SER A 292 -10.53 11.58 4.04
CA SER A 292 -11.04 11.84 2.68
C SER A 292 -9.94 11.89 1.61
N SER A 293 -8.72 12.27 1.96
CA SER A 293 -7.59 12.27 1.01
C SER A 293 -7.15 10.85 0.69
N GLN A 294 -7.03 9.99 1.70
CA GLN A 294 -6.72 8.57 1.50
C GLN A 294 -7.76 7.90 0.60
N ILE A 295 -9.05 8.09 0.89
CA ILE A 295 -10.16 7.53 0.10
C ILE A 295 -10.11 8.00 -1.35
N ALA A 296 -9.94 9.30 -1.59
CA ALA A 296 -9.87 9.86 -2.94
C ALA A 296 -8.65 9.35 -3.72
N MET A 297 -7.50 9.25 -3.05
CA MET A 297 -6.27 8.73 -3.67
C MET A 297 -6.39 7.24 -3.97
N ALA A 298 -6.95 6.44 -3.06
CA ALA A 298 -7.19 5.02 -3.27
C ALA A 298 -8.12 4.77 -4.48
N GLN A 299 -9.22 5.53 -4.58
CA GLN A 299 -10.11 5.44 -5.74
C GLN A 299 -9.38 5.79 -7.05
N ARG A 300 -8.56 6.85 -7.05
CA ARG A 300 -7.80 7.22 -8.25
C ARG A 300 -6.76 6.17 -8.63
N MET A 301 -6.11 5.53 -7.66
CA MET A 301 -5.18 4.40 -7.90
C MET A 301 -5.91 3.18 -8.47
N CYS A 302 -7.12 2.88 -7.98
CA CYS A 302 -7.99 1.86 -8.55
C CYS A 302 -8.31 2.16 -10.01
N ASP A 303 -8.66 3.40 -10.32
CA ASP A 303 -8.94 3.85 -11.70
C ASP A 303 -7.69 3.80 -12.63
N LEU A 304 -6.50 3.81 -12.07
CA LEU A 304 -5.22 3.63 -12.79
C LEU A 304 -4.82 2.16 -12.98
N GLY A 305 -5.60 1.21 -12.46
CA GLY A 305 -5.37 -0.23 -12.61
C GLY A 305 -4.35 -0.80 -11.64
N VAL A 306 -4.29 -0.27 -10.42
CA VAL A 306 -3.55 -0.85 -9.29
C VAL A 306 -4.36 -2.02 -8.73
N ASP A 307 -3.73 -3.18 -8.55
CA ASP A 307 -4.41 -4.38 -8.05
C ASP A 307 -4.56 -4.36 -6.52
N VAL A 308 -3.52 -3.92 -5.81
CA VAL A 308 -3.51 -3.87 -4.34
C VAL A 308 -2.85 -2.58 -3.84
N ILE A 309 -3.48 -1.94 -2.85
CA ILE A 309 -2.94 -0.79 -2.13
C ILE A 309 -2.71 -1.18 -0.66
N ILE A 310 -1.51 -0.91 -0.14
CA ILE A 310 -1.13 -1.25 1.23
C ILE A 310 -0.58 -0.02 1.93
N GLY A 311 -1.28 0.47 2.94
CA GLY A 311 -0.96 1.69 3.66
C GLY A 311 -0.17 1.49 4.96
N GLY A 312 0.50 2.55 5.41
CA GLY A 312 1.19 2.72 6.69
C GLY A 312 1.23 4.19 7.08
N HIS A 313 1.87 4.56 8.18
CA HIS A 313 1.99 5.87 8.81
C HIS A 313 0.97 6.17 9.94
N PRO A 314 -0.31 5.83 9.90
CA PRO A 314 -1.21 6.15 11.02
C PRO A 314 -0.80 5.54 12.36
N HIS A 315 0.13 4.57 12.37
CA HIS A 315 0.59 3.81 13.55
C HIS A 315 -0.55 3.10 14.29
N VAL A 316 -1.67 2.94 13.62
CA VAL A 316 -2.84 2.13 13.99
C VAL A 316 -3.35 1.45 12.74
N VAL A 317 -4.02 0.32 12.91
CA VAL A 317 -4.68 -0.37 11.80
C VAL A 317 -5.86 0.48 11.32
N GLU A 318 -6.01 0.65 10.01
CA GLU A 318 -7.15 1.27 9.35
C GLU A 318 -7.90 0.23 8.51
N PRO A 319 -9.14 0.51 8.05
CA PRO A 319 -9.99 -0.46 7.36
C PRO A 319 -9.37 -1.09 6.10
N VAL A 320 -9.91 -2.24 5.73
CA VAL A 320 -9.78 -2.82 4.39
C VAL A 320 -11.01 -2.46 3.57
N GLU A 321 -10.83 -2.15 2.29
CA GLU A 321 -11.91 -1.84 1.35
C GLU A 321 -11.65 -2.54 0.01
N LEU A 322 -12.70 -3.09 -0.59
CA LEU A 322 -12.71 -3.55 -1.96
C LEU A 322 -13.25 -2.42 -2.84
N LEU A 323 -12.35 -1.76 -3.56
CA LEU A 323 -12.67 -0.63 -4.44
C LEU A 323 -13.10 -1.13 -5.82
N GLU A 324 -14.07 -0.44 -6.39
CA GLU A 324 -14.57 -0.64 -7.73
C GLU A 324 -14.09 0.49 -8.63
N SER A 325 -13.44 0.18 -9.74
CA SER A 325 -12.95 1.21 -10.66
C SER A 325 -14.13 1.92 -11.34
N THR A 326 -14.01 3.26 -11.42
CA THR A 326 -15.02 4.09 -12.11
C THR A 326 -14.82 4.15 -13.59
N VAL A 327 -13.68 3.67 -14.11
CA VAL A 327 -13.31 3.70 -15.53
C VAL A 327 -13.29 2.32 -16.17
N ASP A 328 -13.03 1.26 -15.39
CA ASP A 328 -13.07 -0.14 -15.82
C ASP A 328 -13.96 -0.94 -14.86
N PRO A 329 -15.21 -1.24 -15.21
CA PRO A 329 -16.14 -1.93 -14.32
C PRO A 329 -15.72 -3.36 -13.95
N GLU A 330 -14.76 -3.96 -14.68
CA GLU A 330 -14.22 -5.29 -14.40
C GLU A 330 -13.05 -5.25 -13.40
N HIS A 331 -12.44 -4.07 -13.20
CA HIS A 331 -11.29 -3.93 -12.32
C HIS A 331 -11.70 -3.62 -10.86
N ARG A 332 -11.05 -4.33 -9.94
CA ARG A 332 -11.19 -4.15 -8.49
C ARG A 332 -9.81 -4.03 -7.84
N THR A 333 -9.75 -3.22 -6.80
CA THR A 333 -8.54 -3.04 -5.99
C THR A 333 -8.84 -3.40 -4.55
N VAL A 334 -8.03 -4.23 -3.93
CA VAL A 334 -8.06 -4.40 -2.47
C VAL A 334 -7.16 -3.33 -1.85
N CYS A 335 -7.74 -2.51 -0.97
CA CYS A 335 -7.03 -1.46 -0.26
C CYS A 335 -7.05 -1.72 1.25
N LEU A 336 -5.89 -1.97 1.85
CA LEU A 336 -5.69 -1.87 3.29
C LEU A 336 -5.12 -0.49 3.58
N TYR A 337 -5.89 0.40 4.21
CA TYR A 337 -5.50 1.79 4.41
C TYR A 337 -4.32 1.97 5.37
N SER A 338 -4.17 1.10 6.39
CA SER A 338 -2.97 1.07 7.23
C SER A 338 -2.77 -0.29 7.89
N MET A 339 -1.54 -0.79 7.84
CA MET A 339 -1.12 -2.00 8.55
C MET A 339 -0.85 -1.78 10.04
N GLY A 340 -0.81 -0.53 10.51
CA GLY A 340 -0.38 -0.19 11.87
C GLY A 340 1.10 -0.40 12.13
N ASN A 341 1.49 -0.48 13.38
CA ASN A 341 2.88 -0.76 13.77
C ASN A 341 3.20 -2.25 13.69
N ALA A 342 4.30 -2.60 13.02
CA ALA A 342 4.90 -3.92 13.19
C ALA A 342 5.60 -4.01 14.55
N ASP A 343 6.49 -3.03 14.85
CA ASP A 343 7.11 -2.89 16.16
C ASP A 343 7.31 -1.43 16.54
N SER A 344 6.95 -1.07 17.78
CA SER A 344 7.00 0.29 18.28
C SER A 344 6.90 0.32 19.81
N ASN A 345 7.38 1.39 20.44
CA ASN A 345 7.09 1.63 21.85
C ASN A 345 5.87 2.52 22.10
N GLN A 346 5.06 2.78 21.10
CA GLN A 346 3.82 3.56 21.22
C GLN A 346 2.74 2.77 21.97
N ARG A 347 2.78 2.83 23.28
CA ARG A 347 1.89 2.06 24.17
C ARG A 347 1.02 2.95 25.03
N LEU A 348 -0.23 2.50 25.21
CA LEU A 348 -1.16 3.13 26.13
C LEU A 348 -0.58 3.16 27.58
N GLY A 349 -0.50 4.37 28.14
CA GLY A 349 0.02 4.57 29.50
C GLY A 349 1.54 4.61 29.61
N LEU A 350 2.31 4.36 28.55
CA LEU A 350 3.75 4.54 28.50
C LEU A 350 4.12 5.96 28.03
N LEU A 351 3.59 6.37 26.89
CA LEU A 351 3.78 7.71 26.35
C LEU A 351 2.53 8.57 26.60
N LYS A 352 2.75 9.80 27.09
CA LYS A 352 1.63 10.73 27.37
C LYS A 352 0.85 11.14 26.11
N SER A 353 1.48 11.07 24.96
CA SER A 353 0.87 11.35 23.65
C SER A 353 -0.06 10.23 23.19
N ILE A 354 0.11 9.01 23.72
CA ILE A 354 -0.68 7.83 23.30
C ILE A 354 -1.88 7.68 24.23
N SER A 355 -3.07 7.81 23.65
CA SER A 355 -4.36 7.73 24.36
C SER A 355 -5.15 6.45 24.04
N THR A 356 -4.62 5.58 23.17
CA THR A 356 -5.29 4.36 22.69
C THR A 356 -4.35 3.16 22.73
N ALA A 357 -4.89 1.96 22.90
CA ALA A 357 -4.14 0.71 22.77
C ALA A 357 -3.98 0.24 21.31
N HIS A 358 -4.67 0.86 20.36
CA HIS A 358 -4.58 0.51 18.94
C HIS A 358 -3.18 0.75 18.33
N THR A 359 -2.34 1.56 18.96
CA THR A 359 -0.93 1.73 18.55
C THR A 359 -0.04 0.54 18.91
N GLU A 360 -0.55 -0.41 19.67
CA GLU A 360 0.10 -1.68 19.99
C GLU A 360 -0.27 -2.79 19.00
N ASP A 361 -1.27 -2.52 18.15
CA ASP A 361 -1.84 -3.46 17.20
C ASP A 361 -1.29 -3.18 15.79
N GLY A 362 -1.03 -4.25 15.05
CA GLY A 362 -0.65 -4.23 13.66
C GLY A 362 -1.24 -5.43 12.93
N VAL A 363 -0.82 -5.61 11.69
CA VAL A 363 -1.22 -6.78 10.90
C VAL A 363 -0.07 -7.30 10.04
N MET A 364 -0.06 -8.61 9.81
CA MET A 364 0.57 -9.24 8.67
C MET A 364 -0.49 -9.39 7.59
N PHE A 365 -0.28 -8.78 6.43
CA PHE A 365 -1.20 -8.81 5.30
C PHE A 365 -0.59 -9.56 4.15
N SER A 366 -1.26 -10.64 3.73
CA SER A 366 -0.84 -11.51 2.63
C SER A 366 -1.73 -11.30 1.42
N ILE A 367 -1.10 -11.24 0.25
CA ILE A 367 -1.79 -11.21 -1.05
C ILE A 367 -1.24 -12.34 -1.92
N THR A 368 -2.11 -13.06 -2.61
CA THR A 368 -1.70 -14.17 -3.48
C THR A 368 -2.19 -13.94 -4.89
N PHE A 369 -1.25 -13.85 -5.83
CA PHE A 369 -1.52 -13.86 -7.26
C PHE A 369 -1.41 -15.27 -7.80
N SER A 370 -2.31 -15.64 -8.72
CA SER A 370 -2.27 -16.91 -9.45
C SER A 370 -2.15 -16.67 -10.94
N LYS A 371 -1.22 -17.37 -11.59
CA LYS A 371 -1.05 -17.41 -13.04
C LYS A 371 -1.70 -18.65 -13.59
N TYR A 372 -2.53 -18.47 -14.61
CA TYR A 372 -3.20 -19.54 -15.31
C TYR A 372 -2.42 -19.98 -16.55
N SER A 373 -2.75 -21.15 -17.09
CA SER A 373 -2.05 -21.75 -18.23
C SER A 373 -2.20 -20.97 -19.53
N ASP A 374 -3.17 -20.06 -19.63
CA ASP A 374 -3.30 -19.10 -20.72
C ASP A 374 -2.39 -17.86 -20.56
N GLY A 375 -1.66 -17.77 -19.44
CA GLY A 375 -0.75 -16.69 -19.11
C GLY A 375 -1.39 -15.53 -18.36
N THR A 376 -2.70 -15.56 -18.10
CA THR A 376 -3.36 -14.51 -17.32
C THR A 376 -3.02 -14.61 -15.83
N VAL A 377 -2.92 -13.46 -15.16
CA VAL A 377 -2.64 -13.36 -13.72
C VAL A 377 -3.78 -12.63 -13.02
N TYR A 378 -4.21 -13.16 -11.88
CA TYR A 378 -5.28 -12.60 -11.07
C TYR A 378 -4.85 -12.51 -9.61
N LEU A 379 -5.31 -11.47 -8.90
CA LEU A 379 -5.35 -11.49 -7.45
C LEU A 379 -6.35 -12.57 -7.03
N GLU A 380 -5.85 -13.62 -6.38
CA GLU A 380 -6.64 -14.83 -6.11
C GLU A 380 -7.12 -14.89 -4.67
N ASP A 381 -6.33 -14.37 -3.75
CA ASP A 381 -6.64 -14.39 -2.32
C ASP A 381 -5.96 -13.24 -1.59
N VAL A 382 -6.58 -12.82 -0.49
CA VAL A 382 -6.00 -11.93 0.50
C VAL A 382 -6.25 -12.51 1.89
N ASP A 383 -5.24 -12.46 2.76
CA ASP A 383 -5.36 -12.92 4.15
C ASP A 383 -4.71 -11.92 5.09
N LEU A 384 -5.19 -11.89 6.33
CA LEU A 384 -4.73 -10.95 7.33
C LEU A 384 -4.66 -11.62 8.71
N ILE A 385 -3.49 -11.55 9.32
CA ILE A 385 -3.24 -12.01 10.68
C ILE A 385 -2.97 -10.78 11.54
N PRO A 386 -3.84 -10.46 12.52
CA PRO A 386 -3.55 -9.41 13.50
C PRO A 386 -2.25 -9.69 14.24
N THR A 387 -1.51 -8.63 14.58
CA THR A 387 -0.32 -8.70 15.41
C THR A 387 -0.45 -7.80 16.63
N TRP A 388 0.22 -8.17 17.72
CA TRP A 388 0.30 -7.35 18.92
C TRP A 388 1.76 -7.20 19.35
N VAL A 389 2.17 -5.97 19.62
CA VAL A 389 3.50 -5.67 20.14
C VAL A 389 3.50 -5.94 21.65
N ARG A 390 4.08 -7.06 22.05
CA ARG A 390 4.26 -7.42 23.45
C ARG A 390 5.50 -6.74 24.03
N ALA A 391 5.33 -6.01 25.14
CA ALA A 391 6.44 -5.45 25.90
C ALA A 391 6.77 -6.35 27.11
N ILE A 392 8.04 -6.63 27.35
CA ILE A 392 8.51 -7.58 28.36
C ILE A 392 9.50 -6.91 29.32
N ASP A 393 9.39 -7.20 30.61
CA ASP A 393 10.34 -6.77 31.66
C ASP A 393 11.59 -7.67 31.73
N ALA A 394 12.52 -7.34 32.65
CA ALA A 394 13.74 -8.11 32.86
C ALA A 394 13.49 -9.55 33.36
N ASN A 395 12.30 -9.86 33.87
CA ASN A 395 11.93 -11.18 34.40
C ASN A 395 11.14 -11.99 33.34
N GLY A 396 10.92 -11.41 32.15
CA GLY A 396 10.15 -12.05 31.09
C GLY A 396 8.63 -11.88 31.21
N ASN A 397 8.16 -11.04 32.16
CA ASN A 397 6.73 -10.80 32.31
C ASN A 397 6.26 -9.73 31.32
N THR A 398 5.04 -9.87 30.85
CA THR A 398 4.38 -8.85 30.02
C THR A 398 4.13 -7.58 30.82
N VAL A 399 4.52 -6.44 30.28
CA VAL A 399 4.30 -5.12 30.86
C VAL A 399 3.00 -4.53 30.32
N VAL A 400 1.97 -4.53 31.14
CA VAL A 400 0.64 -4.05 30.75
C VAL A 400 0.50 -2.53 30.91
N ARG A 401 1.06 -1.96 31.96
CA ARG A 401 1.06 -0.50 32.28
C ARG A 401 2.22 -0.16 33.20
N GLN A 402 2.80 0.95 32.97
CA GLN A 402 3.77 1.86 33.60
C GLN A 402 4.43 1.53 34.99
N SER A 403 4.64 0.34 35.44
CA SER A 403 5.38 0.14 36.72
C SER A 403 6.70 -0.61 36.60
N ALA A 404 6.97 -1.21 35.46
CA ALA A 404 8.18 -1.99 35.22
C ALA A 404 9.05 -1.37 34.10
N THR A 405 10.36 -1.59 34.20
CA THR A 405 11.27 -1.25 33.11
C THR A 405 11.13 -2.29 32.00
N ILE A 406 10.66 -1.85 30.85
CA ILE A 406 10.58 -2.70 29.65
C ILE A 406 12.01 -2.99 29.19
N ARG A 407 12.27 -4.21 28.75
CA ARG A 407 13.57 -4.69 28.28
C ARG A 407 13.57 -5.17 26.84
N ARG A 408 12.40 -5.47 26.27
CA ARG A 408 12.27 -5.78 24.87
C ARG A 408 10.81 -5.68 24.44
N TYR A 409 10.65 -5.55 23.14
CA TYR A 409 9.37 -5.60 22.44
C TYR A 409 9.43 -6.75 21.44
N GLU A 410 8.34 -7.48 21.27
CA GLU A 410 8.27 -8.60 20.33
C GLU A 410 6.91 -8.64 19.65
N ILE A 411 6.89 -9.04 18.38
CA ILE A 411 5.67 -9.12 17.58
C ILE A 411 5.02 -10.47 17.81
N LEU A 412 3.81 -10.49 18.36
CA LEU A 412 3.01 -11.72 18.50
C LEU A 412 1.98 -11.82 17.36
N PRO A 413 2.04 -12.85 16.51
CA PRO A 413 1.01 -13.11 15.51
C PRO A 413 -0.23 -13.71 16.19
N LEU A 414 -1.35 -13.03 16.07
CA LEU A 414 -2.63 -13.45 16.64
C LEU A 414 -3.46 -14.24 15.59
N ASP A 415 -2.85 -15.28 15.04
CA ASP A 415 -3.46 -16.20 14.09
C ASP A 415 -4.64 -16.94 14.73
N ASP A 416 -5.86 -16.66 14.28
CA ASP A 416 -7.09 -17.22 14.85
C ASP A 416 -7.17 -18.74 14.68
N SER A 417 -6.57 -19.30 13.65
CA SER A 417 -6.50 -20.75 13.44
C SER A 417 -5.72 -21.47 14.55
N ARG A 418 -4.82 -20.75 15.22
CA ARG A 418 -3.96 -21.22 16.33
C ARG A 418 -4.36 -20.63 17.68
N ARG A 419 -5.51 -19.96 17.78
CA ARG A 419 -5.95 -19.20 18.96
C ARG A 419 -5.93 -19.99 20.26
N SER A 420 -6.35 -21.25 20.23
CA SER A 420 -6.31 -22.13 21.40
C SER A 420 -4.91 -22.50 21.87
N GLN A 421 -3.88 -22.20 21.07
CA GLN A 421 -2.47 -22.52 21.35
C GLN A 421 -1.66 -21.29 21.77
N TRP A 422 -2.20 -20.05 21.65
CA TRP A 422 -1.44 -18.80 21.91
C TRP A 422 -0.76 -18.80 23.28
N GLN A 423 -1.46 -19.30 24.31
CA GLN A 423 -0.91 -19.33 25.66
C GLN A 423 0.38 -20.18 25.76
N GLU A 424 0.39 -21.33 25.10
CA GLU A 424 1.54 -22.23 25.07
C GLU A 424 2.64 -21.71 24.12
N LEU A 425 2.26 -21.31 22.88
CA LEU A 425 3.19 -20.85 21.86
C LEU A 425 4.02 -19.64 22.31
N PHE A 426 3.39 -18.70 23.02
CA PHE A 426 4.03 -17.46 23.43
C PHE A 426 4.40 -17.45 24.92
N GLY A 427 4.14 -18.53 25.68
CA GLY A 427 4.40 -18.60 27.11
C GLY A 427 3.65 -17.54 27.90
N LEU A 428 2.33 -17.39 27.66
CA LEU A 428 1.53 -16.32 28.24
C LEU A 428 0.90 -16.74 29.58
N ASP A 429 0.79 -15.78 30.51
CA ASP A 429 -0.15 -15.88 31.62
C ASP A 429 -1.58 -15.51 31.16
N ASP A 430 -2.58 -15.79 32.03
CA ASP A 430 -4.00 -15.54 31.70
C ASP A 430 -4.27 -14.05 31.42
N SER A 431 -3.57 -13.14 32.10
CA SER A 431 -3.72 -11.70 31.90
C SER A 431 -3.20 -11.27 30.54
N THR A 432 -2.07 -11.80 30.11
CA THR A 432 -1.49 -11.52 28.78
C THR A 432 -2.32 -12.14 27.67
N LEU A 433 -2.81 -13.36 27.87
CA LEU A 433 -3.73 -13.99 26.93
C LEU A 433 -5.02 -13.17 26.73
N ALA A 434 -5.56 -12.58 27.80
CA ALA A 434 -6.70 -11.67 27.70
C ALA A 434 -6.38 -10.45 26.81
N GLN A 435 -5.18 -9.87 26.95
CA GLN A 435 -4.74 -8.76 26.12
C GLN A 435 -4.55 -9.14 24.64
N CYS A 436 -4.02 -10.33 24.35
CA CYS A 436 -3.97 -10.85 22.98
C CYS A 436 -5.38 -10.96 22.38
N ASN A 437 -6.36 -11.47 23.16
CA ASN A 437 -7.75 -11.52 22.70
C ASN A 437 -8.36 -10.13 22.48
N ASP A 438 -8.08 -9.18 23.36
CA ASP A 438 -8.54 -7.79 23.21
C ASP A 438 -7.91 -7.12 21.99
N SER A 439 -6.62 -7.34 21.75
CA SER A 439 -5.91 -6.84 20.56
C SER A 439 -6.48 -7.43 19.27
N TRP A 440 -6.64 -8.75 19.22
CA TRP A 440 -7.26 -9.42 18.08
C TRP A 440 -8.66 -8.86 17.79
N GLN A 441 -9.49 -8.70 18.82
CA GLN A 441 -10.85 -8.17 18.66
C GLN A 441 -10.84 -6.73 18.14
N ARG A 442 -10.00 -5.84 18.72
CA ARG A 442 -9.86 -4.45 18.25
C ARG A 442 -9.47 -4.37 16.79
N THR A 443 -8.55 -5.21 16.36
CA THR A 443 -8.10 -5.25 14.96
C THR A 443 -9.21 -5.76 14.05
N MET A 444 -9.87 -6.87 14.42
CA MET A 444 -10.93 -7.46 13.61
C MET A 444 -12.20 -6.58 13.55
N ASP A 445 -12.46 -5.77 14.57
CA ASP A 445 -13.54 -4.77 14.54
C ASP A 445 -13.31 -3.71 13.44
N ILE A 446 -12.05 -3.44 13.09
CA ILE A 446 -11.67 -2.47 12.05
C ILE A 446 -11.64 -3.13 10.67
N VAL A 447 -10.95 -4.25 10.53
CA VAL A 447 -10.66 -4.84 9.22
C VAL A 447 -11.62 -5.94 8.79
N GLY A 448 -12.31 -6.59 9.74
CA GLY A 448 -13.01 -7.86 9.48
C GLY A 448 -14.09 -7.78 8.41
N THR A 449 -14.87 -6.71 8.36
CA THR A 449 -15.92 -6.54 7.35
C THR A 449 -15.33 -6.41 5.94
N GLY A 450 -14.32 -5.54 5.75
CA GLY A 450 -13.69 -5.32 4.45
C GLY A 450 -12.90 -6.54 3.99
N MET A 451 -12.22 -7.25 4.91
CA MET A 451 -11.56 -8.51 4.62
C MET A 451 -12.54 -9.57 4.12
N ALA A 452 -13.67 -9.77 4.82
CA ALA A 452 -14.68 -10.75 4.41
C ALA A 452 -15.25 -10.40 3.02
N GLN A 453 -15.56 -9.14 2.75
CA GLN A 453 -16.05 -8.68 1.45
C GLN A 453 -15.03 -8.94 0.33
N SER A 454 -13.76 -8.63 0.56
CA SER A 454 -12.69 -8.87 -0.40
C SER A 454 -12.49 -10.36 -0.69
N GLN A 455 -12.43 -11.19 0.35
CA GLN A 455 -12.28 -12.64 0.22
C GLN A 455 -13.49 -13.29 -0.46
N ASP A 456 -14.70 -12.88 -0.13
CA ASP A 456 -15.92 -13.41 -0.76
C ASP A 456 -16.00 -13.04 -2.24
N TYR A 457 -15.62 -11.81 -2.60
CA TYR A 457 -15.54 -11.37 -3.99
C TYR A 457 -14.50 -12.20 -4.77
N LEU A 458 -13.25 -12.28 -4.28
CA LEU A 458 -12.18 -13.01 -4.95
C LEU A 458 -12.52 -14.49 -5.11
N ARG A 459 -13.14 -15.11 -4.09
CA ARG A 459 -13.61 -16.49 -4.18
C ARG A 459 -14.71 -16.67 -5.22
N ALA A 460 -15.66 -15.74 -5.31
CA ALA A 460 -16.72 -15.79 -6.33
C ALA A 460 -16.16 -15.63 -7.76
N GLU A 461 -15.22 -14.70 -7.96
CA GLU A 461 -14.52 -14.49 -9.23
C GLU A 461 -13.74 -15.75 -9.66
N LYS A 462 -13.01 -16.39 -8.72
CA LYS A 462 -12.32 -17.65 -8.97
C LYS A 462 -13.25 -18.73 -9.47
N VAL A 463 -14.37 -18.96 -8.77
CA VAL A 463 -15.35 -19.97 -9.13
C VAL A 463 -15.97 -19.69 -10.52
N ALA A 464 -16.30 -18.42 -10.80
CA ALA A 464 -16.85 -18.02 -12.10
C ALA A 464 -15.84 -18.23 -13.24
N ARG A 465 -14.58 -17.87 -13.02
CA ARG A 465 -13.47 -18.05 -13.97
C ARG A 465 -13.21 -19.52 -14.28
N GLU A 466 -13.08 -20.37 -13.25
CA GLU A 466 -12.87 -21.79 -13.42
C GLU A 466 -14.04 -22.47 -14.16
N ALA A 467 -15.28 -22.10 -13.86
CA ALA A 467 -16.45 -22.56 -14.57
C ALA A 467 -16.45 -22.15 -16.05
N ASN A 468 -16.03 -20.91 -16.35
CA ASN A 468 -15.89 -20.41 -17.72
C ASN A 468 -14.82 -21.17 -18.49
N TYR A 469 -13.66 -21.40 -17.90
CA TYR A 469 -12.59 -22.19 -18.53
C TYR A 469 -13.03 -23.63 -18.84
N GLN A 470 -13.75 -24.29 -17.92
CA GLN A 470 -14.33 -25.60 -18.16
C GLN A 470 -15.33 -25.59 -19.32
N TRP A 471 -16.23 -24.61 -19.36
CA TRP A 471 -17.20 -24.45 -20.43
C TRP A 471 -16.50 -24.24 -21.78
N MET A 472 -15.50 -23.37 -21.85
CA MET A 472 -14.71 -23.12 -23.07
C MET A 472 -14.01 -24.39 -23.56
N ALA A 473 -13.39 -25.15 -22.67
CA ALA A 473 -12.71 -26.39 -23.01
C ALA A 473 -13.67 -27.46 -23.59
N GLN A 474 -14.92 -27.50 -23.10
CA GLN A 474 -15.97 -28.43 -23.59
C GLN A 474 -16.58 -27.98 -24.92
N ASN A 475 -16.55 -26.68 -25.24
CA ASN A 475 -17.21 -26.10 -26.43
C ASN A 475 -16.22 -25.54 -27.47
N ALA A 476 -14.92 -25.83 -27.32
CA ALA A 476 -13.85 -25.43 -28.23
C ALA A 476 -13.78 -26.29 -29.52
N ALA A 477 -14.90 -26.91 -29.95
CA ALA A 477 -15.00 -27.77 -31.16
C ALA A 477 -15.44 -27.02 -32.40
#